data_a3fd1d0dd380a1864f091e0362326d2a
#
_entry.id   a3fd1d0dd380a1864f091e0362326d2a
#
_cell.length_a   1.000
_cell.length_b   1.000
_cell.length_c   1.000
_cell.angle_alpha   90.00
_cell.angle_beta   90.00
_cell.angle_gamma   90.00
#
_symmetry.space_group_name_H-M   'P 1'
#
loop_
_entity.id
_entity.type
_entity.pdbx_description
1 polymer ?
#
loop_
_entity_poly.entity_id
_entity_poly.type
_entity_poly.pdbx_seq_one_letter_code
_entity_poly.pdbx_strand_id
1 'polypeptide(L)' 'MDREPVSSSLLRSVGYDPDQQLLEIELQDGKIYQHTDVPEQTYRGLMDAGSHGRYFNHIRGFNYHRIR' A
#
# COMPACT_ATOMS: atom_id res chain seq x y z
N MET A 1 0.26 5.32 -11.95
CA MET A 1 1.06 4.29 -11.24
C MET A 1 0.39 2.94 -11.41
N ASP A 2 1.15 1.97 -11.85
CA ASP A 2 0.63 0.61 -11.99
C ASP A 2 0.52 -0.06 -10.62
N ARG A 3 -0.60 -0.72 -10.38
CA ARG A 3 -0.83 -1.47 -9.15
C ARG A 3 -0.91 -2.95 -9.44
N GLU A 4 -0.33 -3.73 -8.53
CA GLU A 4 -0.35 -5.18 -8.61
C GLU A 4 -1.46 -5.73 -7.72
N PRO A 5 -2.34 -6.61 -8.25
CA PRO A 5 -3.37 -7.22 -7.41
C PRO A 5 -2.76 -8.08 -6.31
N VAL A 6 -3.38 -8.06 -5.13
CA VAL A 6 -2.97 -8.89 -4.01
C VAL A 6 -4.17 -9.67 -3.49
N SER A 7 -3.90 -10.81 -2.85
CA SER A 7 -4.94 -11.64 -2.25
C SER A 7 -5.11 -11.22 -0.79
N SER A 8 -6.15 -10.43 -0.52
CA SER A 8 -6.43 -9.92 0.81
C SER A 8 -7.90 -9.56 0.94
N SER A 9 -8.44 -9.69 2.14
CA SER A 9 -9.82 -9.26 2.40
C SER A 9 -9.94 -7.74 2.51
N LEU A 10 -8.84 -7.04 2.75
CA LEU A 10 -8.82 -5.58 2.90
C LEU A 10 -8.26 -4.86 1.68
N LEU A 11 -7.15 -5.34 1.14
CA LEU A 11 -6.43 -4.69 0.04
C LEU A 11 -6.77 -5.36 -1.29
N ARG A 12 -7.00 -4.55 -2.32
CA ARG A 12 -7.25 -5.07 -3.67
C ARG A 12 -6.00 -5.03 -4.54
N SER A 13 -5.25 -3.93 -4.48
CA SER A 13 -4.04 -3.77 -5.29
C SER A 13 -3.07 -2.81 -4.62
N VAL A 14 -1.78 -2.93 -4.98
CA VAL A 14 -0.70 -2.15 -4.39
C VAL A 14 0.24 -1.70 -5.49
N GLY A 15 0.61 -0.41 -5.48
CA GLY A 15 1.63 0.14 -6.36
C GLY A 15 2.67 0.91 -5.56
N TYR A 16 3.89 0.97 -6.07
CA TYR A 16 4.97 1.65 -5.38
C TYR A 16 5.89 2.36 -6.37
N ASP A 17 6.26 3.60 -6.04
CA ASP A 17 7.24 4.38 -6.79
C ASP A 17 8.48 4.55 -5.91
N PRO A 18 9.59 3.83 -6.21
CA PRO A 18 10.78 3.91 -5.37
C PRO A 18 11.49 5.26 -5.44
N ASP A 19 11.33 6.00 -6.54
CA ASP A 19 11.96 7.31 -6.69
C ASP A 19 11.32 8.33 -5.76
N GLN A 20 10.00 8.29 -5.62
CA GLN A 20 9.26 9.21 -4.77
C GLN A 20 8.93 8.64 -3.40
N GLN A 21 9.24 7.36 -3.17
CA GLN A 21 8.86 6.63 -1.96
C GLN A 21 7.36 6.72 -1.71
N LEU A 22 6.59 6.59 -2.77
CA LEU A 22 5.14 6.74 -2.75
C LEU A 22 4.49 5.36 -2.87
N LEU A 23 3.69 5.00 -1.87
CA LEU A 23 2.96 3.73 -1.84
C LEU A 23 1.48 4.00 -2.09
N GLU A 24 0.92 3.38 -3.13
CA GLU A 24 -0.48 3.54 -3.48
C GLU A 24 -1.23 2.25 -3.15
N ILE A 25 -2.30 2.38 -2.39
CA ILE A 25 -3.09 1.24 -1.92
C ILE A 25 -4.53 1.42 -2.39
N GLU A 26 -5.06 0.41 -3.07
CA GLU A 26 -6.48 0.32 -3.36
C GLU A 26 -7.13 -0.67 -2.40
N LEU A 27 -8.18 -0.23 -1.72
CA LEU A 27 -8.94 -1.09 -0.80
C LEU A 27 -10.08 -1.78 -1.54
N GLN A 28 -10.63 -2.83 -0.94
CA GLN A 28 -11.72 -3.60 -1.54
C GLN A 28 -12.99 -2.78 -1.75
N ASP A 29 -13.18 -1.70 -0.99
CA ASP A 29 -14.33 -0.80 -1.15
C ASP A 29 -14.11 0.23 -2.27
N GLY A 30 -12.98 0.19 -2.97
CA GLY A 30 -12.67 1.09 -4.08
C GLY A 30 -11.94 2.37 -3.72
N LYS A 31 -11.73 2.64 -2.44
CA LYS A 31 -10.94 3.80 -2.01
C LYS A 31 -9.47 3.59 -2.33
N ILE A 32 -8.81 4.66 -2.75
CA ILE A 32 -7.39 4.62 -3.08
C ILE A 32 -6.66 5.68 -2.26
N TYR A 33 -5.60 5.24 -1.57
CA TYR A 33 -4.77 6.11 -0.74
C TYR A 33 -3.34 6.10 -1.24
N GLN A 34 -2.67 7.26 -1.16
CA GLN A 34 -1.24 7.38 -1.40
C GLN A 34 -0.55 7.73 -0.09
N HIS A 35 0.41 6.89 0.30
CA HIS A 35 1.20 7.09 1.51
C HIS A 35 2.58 7.59 1.09
N THR A 36 3.05 8.67 1.75
CA THR A 36 4.30 9.34 1.39
C THR A 36 5.43 8.92 2.33
N ASP A 37 6.67 9.08 1.84
CA ASP A 37 7.87 8.77 2.61
C ASP A 37 7.94 7.32 3.07
N VAL A 38 7.47 6.41 2.23
CA VAL A 38 7.48 4.97 2.52
C VAL A 38 8.74 4.36 1.92
N PRO A 39 9.69 3.85 2.74
CA PRO A 39 10.87 3.20 2.20
C PRO A 39 10.53 1.94 1.43
N GLU A 40 11.34 1.60 0.44
CA GLU A 40 11.13 0.41 -0.37
C GLU A 40 11.07 -0.85 0.48
N GLN A 41 11.86 -0.92 1.55
CA GLN A 41 11.85 -2.04 2.48
C GLN A 41 10.47 -2.26 3.09
N THR A 42 9.78 -1.20 3.42
CA THR A 42 8.41 -1.28 3.96
C THR A 42 7.44 -1.82 2.92
N TYR A 43 7.55 -1.35 1.67
CA TYR A 43 6.75 -1.87 0.57
C TYR A 43 7.00 -3.37 0.35
N ARG A 44 8.28 -3.78 0.34
CA ARG A 44 8.62 -5.19 0.16
C ARG A 44 8.08 -6.04 1.30
N GLY A 45 8.15 -5.53 2.52
CA GLY A 45 7.58 -6.22 3.68
C GLY A 45 6.09 -6.44 3.52
N LEU A 46 5.37 -5.44 3.00
CA LEU A 46 3.94 -5.56 2.74
C LEU A 46 3.66 -6.66 1.70
N MET A 47 4.41 -6.67 0.60
CA MET A 47 4.19 -7.63 -0.49
C MET A 47 4.53 -9.06 -0.07
N ASP A 48 5.51 -9.23 0.80
CA ASP A 48 5.95 -10.54 1.28
C ASP A 48 5.19 -11.03 2.51
N ALA A 49 4.34 -10.19 3.10
CA ALA A 49 3.65 -10.52 4.34
C ALA A 49 2.67 -11.68 4.14
N GLY A 50 2.60 -12.56 5.13
CA GLY A 50 1.61 -13.63 5.15
C GLY A 50 0.17 -13.11 5.23
N SER A 51 0.01 -11.89 5.76
CA SER A 51 -1.27 -11.18 5.76
C SER A 51 -1.02 -9.72 5.41
N HIS A 52 -1.43 -9.32 4.21
CA HIS A 52 -1.29 -7.95 3.75
C HIS A 52 -2.11 -6.98 4.62
N GLY A 53 -3.30 -7.40 5.03
CA GLY A 53 -4.16 -6.57 5.86
C GLY A 53 -3.55 -6.28 7.22
N ARG A 54 -2.90 -7.26 7.83
CA ARG A 54 -2.20 -7.07 9.11
C ARG A 54 -1.00 -6.15 8.97
N TYR A 55 -0.22 -6.38 7.93
CA TYR A 55 0.96 -5.55 7.69
C TYR A 55 0.57 -4.10 7.43
N PHE A 56 -0.59 -3.88 6.81
CA PHE A 56 -1.08 -2.54 6.53
C PHE A 56 -1.20 -1.67 7.78
N ASN A 57 -1.35 -2.27 8.96
CA ASN A 57 -1.37 -1.51 10.21
C ASN A 57 -0.06 -0.76 10.46
N HIS A 58 1.07 -1.28 9.96
CA HIS A 58 2.35 -0.56 10.04
C HIS A 58 2.40 0.62 9.07
N ILE A 59 1.64 0.57 8.00
CA ILE A 59 1.64 1.60 6.97
C ILE A 59 0.74 2.77 7.37
N ARG A 60 -0.26 2.53 8.19
CA ARG A 60 -1.18 3.58 8.65
C ARG A 60 -0.49 4.71 9.41
N GLY A 61 0.72 4.47 9.92
CA GLY A 61 1.49 5.50 10.60
C GLY A 61 2.15 6.51 9.66
N PHE A 62 2.23 6.20 8.37
CA PHE A 62 2.78 7.12 7.39
C PHE A 62 1.74 8.16 6.97
N ASN A 63 2.23 9.34 6.57
CA ASN A 63 1.34 10.37 6.02
C ASN A 63 0.70 9.88 4.73
N TYR A 64 -0.56 10.20 4.55
CA TYR A 64 -1.29 9.76 3.37
C TYR A 64 -2.36 10.77 2.96
N HIS A 65 -2.84 10.64 1.72
CA HIS A 65 -4.03 11.32 1.27
C HIS A 65 -4.84 10.38 0.38
N ARG A 66 -6.14 10.60 0.37
CA ARG A 66 -7.05 9.79 -0.43
C ARG A 66 -7.21 10.43 -1.79
N ILE A 67 -7.04 9.62 -2.86
CA ILE A 67 -7.18 10.11 -4.24
C ILE A 67 -8.44 9.60 -4.94
N ARG A 68 -9.10 8.61 -4.36
CA ARG A 68 -10.36 8.12 -4.92
C ARG A 68 -11.27 7.47 -3.89
#